data_9323cd48fb398f3b4fb3677babdedc42
#
_entry.id   9323cd48fb398f3b4fb3677babdedc42
#
_cell.length_a   1.000
_cell.length_b   1.000
_cell.length_c   1.000
_cell.angle_alpha   90.00
_cell.angle_beta   90.00
_cell.angle_gamma   90.00
#
_symmetry.space_group_name_H-M   'P 1'
#
loop_
_entity.id
_entity.type
_entity.pdbx_description
1 polymer ?
#
loop_
_entity_poly.entity_id
_entity_poly.type
_entity_poly.pdbx_seq_one_letter_code
_entity_poly.pdbx_strand_id
1 'polypeptide(L)'
;MPQAHRRPTAVFAKYFAKYGMSAVLATCCLSAPMVPSAAGAATAKPADEKVTPAPWTRDDLAAAKALRDRLVKGSEAFNFVRDLTTEVGPRSAGSAGDATAVVWAKAKLEALGFDRVYTQEVNVPHWDRGELEVRTEAPFPQRLVAASLGGSIGTPQEGLQGEVVRFDSLEALKAAPDAAVAGRIVFLDQSMMRDREGKGYSPVVRGRADGASLAGAKGAAAIVIRSVGTDATARFAHTGAVTYAINAPRIPAVALANPDADQLARQYATAMAHQEPVRLFLRSTARELPMAKSANVIGEIIGSELPDEVVLLGGHLDSWDLGHGAIDDGAGVAIVTAAAIGIKQAGLKPRRTMRVVLWANEEFGLSGANEYARREAANLGKHVGAVEADFGGARVFRFSSRVAAAAMPAMQQVQSVLAPLGIEWGNNEAGGGADTSPLRREGVPVFNLQQDGTLYFDNHHTANDTLDKVDSAAVDQATAAYAVLVWLLAQGNLVLR
;
A
#
# COMPACT_ATOMS: atom_id res chain seq x y z
N MET A 1 14.89 -28.45 57.84
CA MET A 1 13.61 -28.01 58.40
C MET A 1 13.00 -26.99 57.48
N PRO A 2 11.72 -27.06 57.23
CA PRO A 2 11.03 -26.57 56.02
C PRO A 2 10.25 -25.28 56.25
N GLN A 3 9.73 -24.75 55.19
CA GLN A 3 8.50 -23.96 55.04
C GLN A 3 8.74 -22.82 54.01
N ALA A 4 7.87 -22.44 53.10
CA ALA A 4 6.51 -22.86 52.74
C ALA A 4 6.16 -22.25 51.37
N HIS A 5 5.35 -22.98 50.63
CA HIS A 5 4.66 -22.54 49.41
C HIS A 5 3.88 -21.24 49.59
N ARG A 6 3.94 -20.35 48.58
CA ARG A 6 2.78 -19.58 48.17
C ARG A 6 2.75 -19.45 46.63
N ARG A 7 1.71 -20.04 46.03
CA ARG A 7 1.26 -19.78 44.66
C ARG A 7 0.54 -18.45 44.61
N PRO A 8 0.61 -17.68 43.54
CA PRO A 8 -0.42 -16.70 43.19
C PRO A 8 -1.41 -17.33 42.22
N THR A 9 -2.65 -17.18 42.60
CA THR A 9 -3.91 -17.55 41.97
C THR A 9 -4.17 -16.86 40.65
N ALA A 10 -4.84 -17.58 39.77
CA ALA A 10 -5.39 -17.19 38.49
C ALA A 10 -6.26 -15.95 38.53
N VAL A 11 -6.03 -15.07 37.55
CA VAL A 11 -7.01 -14.08 37.05
C VAL A 11 -6.91 -14.11 35.50
N PHE A 12 -7.58 -15.10 34.90
CA PHE A 12 -7.93 -15.08 33.48
C PHE A 12 -9.15 -16.00 33.29
N ALA A 13 -10.33 -15.47 33.56
CA ALA A 13 -11.59 -16.04 33.07
C ALA A 13 -12.70 -15.00 33.27
N LYS A 14 -12.99 -14.22 32.25
CA LYS A 14 -14.29 -13.57 32.02
C LYS A 14 -14.21 -12.76 30.72
N TYR A 15 -14.51 -13.40 29.61
CA TYR A 15 -15.03 -12.76 28.39
C TYR A 15 -15.37 -13.85 27.35
N PHE A 16 -16.34 -14.70 27.64
CA PHE A 16 -17.07 -15.49 26.65
C PHE A 16 -18.40 -15.91 27.26
N ALA A 17 -19.43 -15.11 27.05
CA ALA A 17 -20.83 -15.55 27.12
C ALA A 17 -21.74 -14.36 26.77
N LYS A 18 -22.16 -14.26 25.52
CA LYS A 18 -23.41 -13.62 25.12
C LYS A 18 -23.59 -13.75 23.60
N TYR A 19 -24.21 -14.84 23.21
CA TYR A 19 -25.09 -14.95 22.04
C TYR A 19 -25.66 -16.38 22.06
N GLY A 20 -26.78 -16.50 22.78
CA GLY A 20 -27.59 -17.69 22.77
C GLY A 20 -28.56 -17.66 21.60
N MET A 21 -28.53 -18.69 20.78
CA MET A 21 -29.60 -19.03 19.82
C MET A 21 -30.76 -19.63 20.58
N SER A 22 -31.97 -19.07 20.43
CA SER A 22 -33.24 -19.71 20.79
C SER A 22 -34.03 -19.97 19.52
N ALA A 23 -34.22 -21.26 19.24
CA ALA A 23 -35.19 -21.73 18.27
C ALA A 23 -36.59 -21.71 18.94
N VAL A 24 -37.58 -21.15 18.26
CA VAL A 24 -39.01 -21.25 18.66
C VAL A 24 -39.76 -21.95 17.55
N LEU A 25 -40.32 -23.12 17.90
CA LEU A 25 -41.32 -23.84 17.10
C LEU A 25 -42.64 -23.08 17.03
N ALA A 26 -43.18 -22.97 15.83
CA ALA A 26 -44.51 -22.46 15.59
C ALA A 26 -45.54 -23.59 15.71
N THR A 27 -46.58 -23.39 16.53
CA THR A 27 -47.78 -24.22 16.53
C THR A 27 -48.97 -23.38 16.06
N CYS A 28 -49.62 -23.81 14.99
CA CYS A 28 -50.84 -23.22 14.46
C CYS A 28 -52.03 -23.48 15.37
N CYS A 29 -52.83 -22.45 15.64
CA CYS A 29 -54.23 -22.59 15.97
C CYS A 29 -55.04 -21.51 15.25
N LEU A 30 -55.96 -21.98 14.40
CA LEU A 30 -57.01 -21.20 13.74
C LEU A 30 -58.07 -20.78 14.75
N SER A 31 -58.44 -19.51 14.78
CA SER A 31 -59.78 -19.05 15.16
C SER A 31 -59.99 -17.63 14.62
N ALA A 32 -60.99 -17.48 13.76
CA ALA A 32 -61.53 -16.18 13.38
C ALA A 32 -62.51 -15.68 14.45
N PRO A 33 -62.59 -14.37 14.68
CA PRO A 33 -63.90 -13.74 14.74
C PRO A 33 -64.01 -12.34 14.13
N MET A 34 -65.15 -12.12 13.59
CA MET A 34 -66.05 -10.92 13.55
C MET A 34 -65.42 -9.53 13.41
N VAL A 35 -65.84 -8.90 12.33
CA VAL A 35 -65.73 -7.48 12.02
C VAL A 35 -66.65 -6.64 12.91
N PRO A 36 -66.22 -5.48 13.41
CA PRO A 36 -67.10 -4.33 13.63
C PRO A 36 -66.75 -3.17 12.66
N SER A 37 -67.86 -2.58 12.30
CA SER A 37 -68.17 -1.45 11.45
C SER A 37 -67.27 -0.22 11.56
N ALA A 38 -67.10 0.44 10.41
CA ALA A 38 -66.40 1.66 10.13
C ALA A 38 -66.82 2.85 11.03
N ALA A 39 -65.75 3.54 11.51
CA ALA A 39 -65.84 4.97 11.89
C ALA A 39 -64.68 5.68 11.23
N GLY A 40 -64.98 6.83 10.62
CA GLY A 40 -64.16 7.58 9.69
C GLY A 40 -62.69 7.79 10.10
N ALA A 41 -61.76 7.27 9.27
CA ALA A 41 -60.38 7.64 9.32
C ALA A 41 -60.19 8.94 8.52
N ALA A 42 -59.91 10.02 9.23
CA ALA A 42 -59.37 11.22 8.62
C ALA A 42 -58.07 10.84 7.88
N THR A 43 -58.04 11.07 6.57
CA THR A 43 -56.83 10.91 5.74
C THR A 43 -55.78 11.89 6.23
N ALA A 44 -54.80 11.41 7.01
CA ALA A 44 -53.58 12.14 7.28
C ALA A 44 -52.88 12.38 5.93
N LYS A 45 -52.67 13.65 5.57
CA LYS A 45 -51.81 14.01 4.48
C LYS A 45 -50.47 13.27 4.63
N PRO A 46 -49.90 12.67 3.55
CA PRO A 46 -48.57 12.15 3.64
C PRO A 46 -47.66 13.28 4.11
N ALA A 47 -46.88 13.01 5.15
CA ALA A 47 -45.79 13.91 5.54
C ALA A 47 -44.93 14.15 4.28
N ASP A 48 -44.65 15.42 3.98
CA ASP A 48 -43.76 15.80 2.88
C ASP A 48 -42.46 15.00 3.05
N GLU A 49 -42.30 14.00 2.22
CA GLU A 49 -41.05 13.24 2.07
C GLU A 49 -40.01 14.27 1.66
N LYS A 50 -39.11 14.65 2.57
CA LYS A 50 -38.00 15.57 2.24
C LYS A 50 -37.19 14.91 1.14
N VAL A 51 -37.47 15.31 -0.11
CA VAL A 51 -36.71 14.88 -1.27
C VAL A 51 -35.26 15.31 -1.01
N THR A 52 -34.43 14.36 -0.66
CA THR A 52 -32.99 14.62 -0.54
C THR A 52 -32.49 15.09 -1.91
N PRO A 53 -31.87 16.27 -2.02
CA PRO A 53 -31.39 16.77 -3.31
C PRO A 53 -30.46 15.74 -3.94
N ALA A 54 -30.54 15.59 -5.27
CA ALA A 54 -29.61 14.73 -5.97
C ALA A 54 -28.16 15.19 -5.68
N PRO A 55 -27.22 14.25 -5.42
CA PRO A 55 -25.86 14.61 -5.04
C PRO A 55 -25.13 15.43 -6.14
N TRP A 56 -25.52 15.27 -7.40
CA TRP A 56 -24.95 16.00 -8.54
C TRP A 56 -26.04 16.51 -9.48
N THR A 57 -25.74 17.63 -10.15
CA THR A 57 -26.54 18.14 -11.26
C THR A 57 -26.32 17.27 -12.53
N ARG A 58 -27.17 17.48 -13.54
CA ARG A 58 -26.97 16.84 -14.85
C ARG A 58 -25.65 17.29 -15.50
N ASP A 59 -25.28 18.55 -15.31
CA ASP A 59 -24.06 19.12 -15.87
C ASP A 59 -22.81 18.56 -15.20
N ASP A 60 -22.82 18.33 -13.88
CA ASP A 60 -21.72 17.68 -13.16
C ASP A 60 -21.45 16.27 -13.71
N LEU A 61 -22.52 15.50 -13.94
CA LEU A 61 -22.41 14.15 -14.49
C LEU A 61 -22.00 14.17 -15.97
N ALA A 62 -22.46 15.16 -16.75
CA ALA A 62 -22.03 15.31 -18.14
C ALA A 62 -20.55 15.68 -18.22
N ALA A 63 -20.08 16.59 -17.36
CA ALA A 63 -18.67 16.95 -17.24
C ALA A 63 -17.81 15.74 -16.84
N ALA A 64 -18.24 14.93 -15.86
CA ALA A 64 -17.54 13.72 -15.46
C ALA A 64 -17.36 12.72 -16.62
N LYS A 65 -18.43 12.52 -17.43
CA LYS A 65 -18.39 11.65 -18.61
C LYS A 65 -17.46 12.20 -19.70
N ALA A 66 -17.53 13.50 -19.98
CA ALA A 66 -16.66 14.16 -20.97
C ALA A 66 -15.19 14.09 -20.55
N LEU A 67 -14.91 14.31 -19.26
CA LEU A 67 -13.57 14.18 -18.67
C LEU A 67 -13.02 12.77 -18.82
N ARG A 68 -13.81 11.76 -18.47
CA ARG A 68 -13.49 10.34 -18.69
C ARG A 68 -13.11 10.06 -20.14
N ASP A 69 -14.00 10.44 -21.08
CA ASP A 69 -13.85 10.12 -22.50
C ASP A 69 -12.71 10.88 -23.17
N ARG A 70 -12.28 12.01 -22.56
CA ARG A 70 -11.10 12.76 -22.96
C ARG A 70 -9.82 12.08 -22.44
N LEU A 71 -9.73 11.86 -21.13
CA LEU A 71 -8.48 11.43 -20.49
C LEU A 71 -8.10 9.98 -20.85
N VAL A 72 -9.07 9.11 -21.14
CA VAL A 72 -8.79 7.76 -21.63
C VAL A 72 -8.10 7.73 -22.99
N LYS A 73 -8.14 8.83 -23.75
CA LYS A 73 -7.48 8.97 -25.06
C LYS A 73 -6.08 9.56 -24.98
N GLY A 74 -5.71 10.10 -23.83
CA GLY A 74 -4.41 10.66 -23.54
C GLY A 74 -4.44 11.62 -22.36
N SER A 75 -3.45 11.51 -21.50
CA SER A 75 -3.23 12.35 -20.33
C SER A 75 -1.75 12.72 -20.20
N GLU A 76 -1.41 13.52 -19.19
CA GLU A 76 -0.01 13.85 -18.88
C GLU A 76 0.70 12.75 -18.06
N ALA A 77 0.01 11.66 -17.68
CA ALA A 77 0.56 10.68 -16.73
C ALA A 77 1.83 10.01 -17.25
N PHE A 78 1.82 9.46 -18.47
CA PHE A 78 3.00 8.79 -19.01
C PHE A 78 4.20 9.74 -19.18
N ASN A 79 3.95 11.00 -19.63
CA ASN A 79 4.99 12.03 -19.72
C ASN A 79 5.60 12.32 -18.35
N PHE A 80 4.76 12.40 -17.31
CA PHE A 80 5.22 12.65 -15.95
C PHE A 80 6.12 11.51 -15.44
N VAL A 81 5.73 10.24 -15.61
CA VAL A 81 6.56 9.08 -15.23
C VAL A 81 7.88 9.09 -15.98
N ARG A 82 7.82 9.30 -17.31
CA ARG A 82 9.02 9.38 -18.14
C ARG A 82 9.99 10.45 -17.64
N ASP A 83 9.49 11.64 -17.38
CA ASP A 83 10.32 12.76 -16.95
C ASP A 83 10.90 12.51 -15.54
N LEU A 84 10.09 12.00 -14.59
CA LEU A 84 10.55 11.66 -13.25
C LEU A 84 11.65 10.59 -13.27
N THR A 85 11.45 9.53 -14.04
CA THR A 85 12.43 8.43 -14.12
C THR A 85 13.69 8.79 -14.91
N THR A 86 13.59 9.77 -15.84
CA THR A 86 14.73 10.23 -16.66
C THR A 86 15.53 11.32 -15.96
N GLU A 87 14.86 12.28 -15.32
CA GLU A 87 15.50 13.47 -14.76
C GLU A 87 15.93 13.29 -13.30
N VAL A 88 15.28 12.37 -12.57
CA VAL A 88 15.55 12.04 -11.17
C VAL A 88 16.06 10.62 -11.01
N GLY A 89 15.27 9.62 -11.42
CA GLY A 89 15.57 8.20 -11.27
C GLY A 89 15.35 7.67 -9.85
N PRO A 90 16.27 6.82 -9.31
CA PRO A 90 16.18 6.27 -7.96
C PRO A 90 16.14 7.37 -6.90
N ARG A 91 15.21 7.28 -5.94
CA ARG A 91 14.92 8.36 -5.00
C ARG A 91 14.55 7.86 -3.60
N SER A 92 15.38 6.93 -3.10
CA SER A 92 15.19 6.35 -1.77
C SER A 92 15.21 7.44 -0.70
N ALA A 93 14.31 7.33 0.28
CA ALA A 93 14.11 8.32 1.33
C ALA A 93 15.44 8.75 2.00
N GLY A 94 15.63 10.06 2.12
CA GLY A 94 16.82 10.67 2.72
C GLY A 94 18.05 10.72 1.81
N SER A 95 18.00 10.15 0.61
CA SER A 95 19.11 10.18 -0.36
C SER A 95 19.20 11.50 -1.12
N ALA A 96 20.28 11.69 -1.89
CA ALA A 96 20.38 12.80 -2.84
C ALA A 96 19.32 12.74 -3.93
N GLY A 97 18.88 11.53 -4.33
CA GLY A 97 17.78 11.31 -5.28
C GLY A 97 16.45 11.81 -4.72
N ASP A 98 16.14 11.52 -3.45
CA ASP A 98 14.96 12.03 -2.75
C ASP A 98 14.95 13.57 -2.70
N ALA A 99 16.06 14.19 -2.29
CA ALA A 99 16.18 15.64 -2.28
C ALA A 99 15.97 16.27 -3.67
N THR A 100 16.50 15.62 -4.73
CA THR A 100 16.29 16.03 -6.12
C THR A 100 14.82 15.87 -6.53
N ALA A 101 14.18 14.75 -6.14
CA ALA A 101 12.78 14.49 -6.43
C ALA A 101 11.85 15.54 -5.82
N VAL A 102 12.08 15.96 -4.59
CA VAL A 102 11.30 17.02 -3.91
C VAL A 102 11.38 18.34 -4.69
N VAL A 103 12.57 18.75 -5.10
CA VAL A 103 12.78 19.99 -5.87
C VAL A 103 12.13 19.88 -7.24
N TRP A 104 12.36 18.77 -7.94
CA TRP A 104 11.81 18.48 -9.24
C TRP A 104 10.28 18.47 -9.23
N ALA A 105 9.68 17.72 -8.31
CA ALA A 105 8.24 17.58 -8.19
C ALA A 105 7.56 18.93 -7.91
N LYS A 106 8.14 19.76 -7.01
CA LYS A 106 7.64 21.09 -6.74
C LYS A 106 7.62 21.94 -8.03
N ALA A 107 8.74 22.00 -8.75
CA ALA A 107 8.85 22.76 -10.00
C ALA A 107 7.89 22.20 -11.09
N LYS A 108 7.73 20.87 -11.15
CA LYS A 108 6.81 20.22 -12.12
C LYS A 108 5.36 20.57 -11.84
N LEU A 109 4.90 20.55 -10.58
CA LEU A 109 3.53 20.95 -10.22
C LEU A 109 3.29 22.44 -10.50
N GLU A 110 4.28 23.32 -10.23
CA GLU A 110 4.21 24.74 -10.58
C GLU A 110 4.08 24.94 -12.11
N ALA A 111 4.91 24.24 -12.88
CA ALA A 111 4.87 24.32 -14.36
C ALA A 111 3.56 23.79 -14.96
N LEU A 112 2.96 22.77 -14.35
CA LEU A 112 1.66 22.24 -14.73
C LEU A 112 0.52 23.21 -14.40
N GLY A 113 0.76 24.23 -13.57
CA GLY A 113 -0.18 25.31 -13.28
C GLY A 113 -1.13 25.02 -12.13
N PHE A 114 -0.72 24.27 -11.11
CA PHE A 114 -1.45 24.22 -9.84
C PHE A 114 -1.57 25.64 -9.25
N ASP A 115 -2.68 25.94 -8.57
CA ASP A 115 -2.94 27.28 -8.03
C ASP A 115 -2.04 27.61 -6.84
N ARG A 116 -1.68 26.58 -6.06
CA ARG A 116 -0.75 26.68 -4.95
C ARG A 116 0.13 25.42 -4.90
N VAL A 117 1.44 25.60 -4.78
CA VAL A 117 2.40 24.52 -4.60
C VAL A 117 3.31 24.84 -3.42
N TYR A 118 3.46 23.89 -2.51
CA TYR A 118 4.30 24.04 -1.33
C TYR A 118 4.84 22.69 -0.85
N THR A 119 5.85 22.74 0.01
CA THR A 119 6.44 21.57 0.64
C THR A 119 6.14 21.53 2.13
N GLN A 120 6.05 20.33 2.66
CA GLN A 120 5.88 20.06 4.07
C GLN A 120 7.04 19.20 4.55
N GLU A 121 8.01 19.81 5.24
CA GLU A 121 9.23 19.13 5.68
C GLU A 121 8.94 17.97 6.61
N VAL A 122 9.64 16.85 6.41
CA VAL A 122 9.53 15.60 7.15
C VAL A 122 10.93 15.07 7.49
N ASN A 123 11.11 14.52 8.70
CA ASN A 123 12.29 13.73 9.02
C ASN A 123 12.07 12.29 8.58
N VAL A 124 13.03 11.75 7.84
CA VAL A 124 12.95 10.40 7.28
C VAL A 124 14.15 9.55 7.68
N PRO A 125 13.99 8.22 7.83
CA PRO A 125 15.12 7.33 7.93
C PRO A 125 16.01 7.45 6.70
N HIS A 126 17.31 7.29 6.89
CA HIS A 126 18.27 7.26 5.80
C HIS A 126 19.10 5.98 5.91
N TRP A 127 19.13 5.21 4.84
CA TRP A 127 19.82 3.92 4.78
C TRP A 127 20.57 3.79 3.46
N ASP A 128 21.78 3.25 3.55
CA ASP A 128 22.66 2.99 2.43
C ASP A 128 22.77 1.47 2.23
N ARG A 129 22.39 1.00 1.03
CA ARG A 129 22.43 -0.42 0.65
C ARG A 129 23.85 -0.97 0.64
N GLY A 130 24.82 -0.19 0.21
CA GLY A 130 26.17 -0.63 0.02
C GLY A 130 26.32 -1.77 -1.01
N GLU A 131 27.38 -2.54 -0.86
CA GLU A 131 27.67 -3.71 -1.68
C GLU A 131 27.15 -4.98 -1.03
N LEU A 132 26.82 -5.98 -1.87
CA LEU A 132 26.34 -7.29 -1.43
C LEU A 132 26.98 -8.40 -2.25
N GLU A 133 27.50 -9.42 -1.57
CA GLU A 133 27.92 -10.70 -2.15
C GLU A 133 27.25 -11.85 -1.40
N VAL A 134 26.57 -12.75 -2.13
CA VAL A 134 25.98 -13.97 -1.59
C VAL A 134 26.40 -15.14 -2.47
N ARG A 135 26.91 -16.22 -1.85
CA ARG A 135 27.23 -17.46 -2.55
C ARG A 135 27.08 -18.67 -1.64
N THR A 136 26.74 -19.80 -2.22
CA THR A 136 26.94 -21.08 -1.57
C THR A 136 28.42 -21.44 -1.63
N GLU A 137 28.97 -22.08 -0.59
CA GLU A 137 30.37 -22.52 -0.52
C GLU A 137 30.49 -24.04 -0.50
N ALA A 138 29.58 -24.73 0.15
CA ALA A 138 29.56 -26.17 0.23
C ALA A 138 28.11 -26.69 0.25
N PRO A 139 27.85 -27.89 -0.26
CA PRO A 139 28.77 -28.73 -1.06
C PRO A 139 28.86 -28.27 -2.54
N PHE A 140 27.99 -27.33 -3.00
CA PHE A 140 27.87 -26.89 -4.39
C PHE A 140 28.14 -25.37 -4.53
N PRO A 141 29.42 -24.94 -4.69
CA PRO A 141 29.76 -23.51 -4.73
C PRO A 141 29.14 -22.79 -5.93
N GLN A 142 28.32 -21.74 -5.69
CA GLN A 142 27.69 -20.92 -6.72
C GLN A 142 27.40 -19.51 -6.20
N ARG A 143 27.52 -18.49 -7.06
CA ARG A 143 27.03 -17.13 -6.78
C ARG A 143 25.51 -17.09 -6.89
N LEU A 144 24.90 -16.38 -5.97
CA LEU A 144 23.45 -16.14 -5.94
C LEU A 144 23.15 -14.65 -6.12
N VAL A 145 22.14 -14.34 -6.92
CA VAL A 145 21.65 -12.97 -7.08
C VAL A 145 20.75 -12.62 -5.91
N ALA A 146 21.11 -11.55 -5.21
CA ALA A 146 20.44 -11.10 -4.00
C ALA A 146 20.42 -9.57 -3.89
N ALA A 147 19.56 -9.05 -3.03
CA ALA A 147 19.53 -7.66 -2.58
C ALA A 147 19.46 -7.59 -1.05
N SER A 148 20.19 -6.64 -0.44
CA SER A 148 20.00 -6.32 0.97
C SER A 148 18.59 -5.82 1.19
N LEU A 149 17.94 -6.24 2.27
CA LEU A 149 16.63 -5.69 2.65
C LEU A 149 16.82 -4.31 3.29
N GLY A 150 15.89 -3.41 3.01
CA GLY A 150 15.93 -2.03 3.51
C GLY A 150 15.95 -1.96 5.03
N GLY A 151 16.88 -1.19 5.58
CA GLY A 151 17.12 -1.12 7.03
C GLY A 151 17.94 -2.27 7.61
N SER A 152 18.39 -3.22 6.78
CA SER A 152 19.33 -4.27 7.20
C SER A 152 20.65 -3.67 7.65
N ILE A 153 21.30 -4.32 8.62
CA ILE A 153 22.70 -4.06 8.96
C ILE A 153 23.64 -4.82 8.04
N GLY A 154 24.89 -4.36 7.92
CA GLY A 154 25.97 -5.07 7.24
C GLY A 154 26.52 -6.26 8.02
N THR A 155 27.46 -6.96 7.39
CA THR A 155 28.27 -8.01 8.01
C THR A 155 29.60 -7.46 8.56
N PRO A 156 30.38 -8.22 9.32
CA PRO A 156 31.81 -7.96 9.48
C PRO A 156 32.50 -7.78 8.11
N GLN A 157 33.62 -7.07 8.08
CA GLN A 157 34.35 -6.74 6.82
C GLN A 157 34.77 -7.97 6.03
N GLU A 158 35.17 -9.03 6.72
CA GLU A 158 35.54 -10.34 6.16
C GLU A 158 34.34 -11.12 5.61
N GLY A 159 33.11 -10.67 5.91
CA GLY A 159 31.90 -11.39 5.62
C GLY A 159 31.49 -12.35 6.75
N LEU A 160 30.46 -13.12 6.50
CA LEU A 160 29.87 -14.08 7.42
C LEU A 160 29.68 -15.41 6.68
N GLN A 161 30.11 -16.49 7.31
CA GLN A 161 29.85 -17.85 6.83
C GLN A 161 28.97 -18.59 7.85
N GLY A 162 28.05 -19.39 7.36
CA GLY A 162 27.18 -20.18 8.24
C GLY A 162 26.52 -21.35 7.53
N GLU A 163 26.15 -22.34 8.34
CA GLU A 163 25.29 -23.43 7.92
C GLU A 163 23.85 -22.92 7.69
N VAL A 164 23.23 -23.37 6.61
CA VAL A 164 21.86 -22.98 6.26
C VAL A 164 20.85 -23.87 6.97
N VAL A 165 19.83 -23.25 7.57
CA VAL A 165 18.61 -23.92 8.01
C VAL A 165 17.41 -23.34 7.26
N ARG A 166 16.61 -24.21 6.62
CA ARG A 166 15.48 -23.81 5.76
C ARG A 166 14.16 -23.93 6.50
N PHE A 167 13.32 -22.92 6.32
CA PHE A 167 11.93 -22.89 6.80
C PHE A 167 11.00 -22.48 5.65
N ASP A 168 9.88 -23.18 5.52
CA ASP A 168 8.89 -22.93 4.45
C ASP A 168 7.95 -21.75 4.77
N SER A 169 7.97 -21.25 6.00
CA SER A 169 7.12 -20.13 6.44
C SER A 169 7.67 -19.47 7.69
N LEU A 170 7.21 -18.23 7.93
CA LEU A 170 7.50 -17.49 9.15
C LEU A 170 7.00 -18.25 10.40
N GLU A 171 5.85 -18.90 10.31
CA GLU A 171 5.30 -19.70 11.42
C GLU A 171 6.15 -20.95 11.73
N ALA A 172 6.72 -21.59 10.70
CA ALA A 172 7.65 -22.69 10.89
C ALA A 172 8.94 -22.23 11.62
N LEU A 173 9.49 -21.08 11.22
CA LEU A 173 10.62 -20.44 11.91
C LEU A 173 10.27 -20.12 13.37
N LYS A 174 9.08 -19.57 13.62
CA LYS A 174 8.61 -19.23 14.96
C LYS A 174 8.48 -20.44 15.87
N ALA A 175 7.98 -21.55 15.33
CA ALA A 175 7.80 -22.80 16.06
C ALA A 175 9.11 -23.56 16.32
N ALA A 176 10.17 -23.29 15.55
CA ALA A 176 11.44 -23.99 15.70
C ALA A 176 12.10 -23.70 17.06
N PRO A 177 12.77 -24.69 17.70
CA PRO A 177 13.56 -24.44 18.89
C PRO A 177 14.79 -23.56 18.56
N ASP A 178 15.19 -22.69 19.48
CA ASP A 178 16.32 -21.77 19.26
C ASP A 178 17.62 -22.51 18.88
N ALA A 179 17.87 -23.69 19.48
CA ALA A 179 19.03 -24.50 19.14
C ALA A 179 19.09 -24.95 17.66
N ALA A 180 17.96 -24.98 16.96
CA ALA A 180 17.92 -25.29 15.53
C ALA A 180 18.29 -24.08 14.66
N VAL A 181 18.34 -22.89 15.24
CA VAL A 181 18.55 -21.60 14.54
C VAL A 181 19.86 -20.94 14.95
N ALA A 182 20.25 -21.06 16.21
CA ALA A 182 21.41 -20.38 16.79
C ALA A 182 22.71 -20.62 16.01
N GLY A 183 23.40 -19.53 15.65
CA GLY A 183 24.66 -19.53 14.89
C GLY A 183 24.51 -19.87 13.40
N ARG A 184 23.29 -20.15 12.92
CA ARG A 184 23.03 -20.53 11.52
C ARG A 184 22.52 -19.35 10.69
N ILE A 185 22.54 -19.53 9.37
CA ILE A 185 21.89 -18.65 8.41
C ILE A 185 20.51 -19.23 8.12
N VAL A 186 19.47 -18.49 8.49
CA VAL A 186 18.07 -18.87 8.19
C VAL A 186 17.79 -18.63 6.71
N PHE A 187 17.30 -19.65 6.00
CA PHE A 187 16.68 -19.51 4.69
C PHE A 187 15.17 -19.62 4.83
N LEU A 188 14.47 -18.48 4.73
CA LEU A 188 13.00 -18.44 4.74
C LEU A 188 12.49 -18.54 3.30
N ASP A 189 12.04 -19.72 2.93
CA ASP A 189 11.70 -20.10 1.54
C ASP A 189 10.18 -20.12 1.32
N GLN A 190 9.55 -18.96 1.47
CA GLN A 190 8.09 -18.81 1.33
C GLN A 190 7.76 -18.11 -0.01
N SER A 191 7.12 -18.83 -0.93
CA SER A 191 6.74 -18.32 -2.25
C SER A 191 5.48 -17.46 -2.21
N MET A 192 5.46 -16.40 -2.99
CA MET A 192 4.30 -15.54 -3.20
C MET A 192 3.44 -16.08 -4.35
N MET A 193 2.12 -16.12 -4.15
CA MET A 193 1.17 -16.48 -5.21
C MET A 193 0.82 -15.25 -6.05
N ARG A 194 0.81 -15.41 -7.39
CA ARG A 194 0.32 -14.39 -8.32
C ARG A 194 -1.19 -14.23 -8.19
N ASP A 195 -1.65 -12.99 -8.05
CA ASP A 195 -3.06 -12.67 -7.91
C ASP A 195 -3.35 -11.26 -8.43
N ARG A 196 -4.48 -11.08 -9.13
CA ARG A 196 -4.88 -9.80 -9.70
C ARG A 196 -5.09 -8.69 -8.67
N GLU A 197 -5.54 -9.07 -7.48
CA GLU A 197 -5.81 -8.14 -6.38
C GLU A 197 -4.62 -7.99 -5.42
N GLY A 198 -3.50 -8.69 -5.69
CA GLY A 198 -2.32 -8.69 -4.82
C GLY A 198 -2.49 -9.50 -3.53
N LYS A 199 -3.50 -10.37 -3.42
CA LYS A 199 -3.79 -11.15 -2.20
C LYS A 199 -2.66 -12.07 -1.77
N GLY A 200 -1.76 -12.45 -2.69
CA GLY A 200 -0.57 -13.24 -2.39
C GLY A 200 0.48 -12.51 -1.54
N TYR A 201 0.44 -11.17 -1.49
CA TYR A 201 1.45 -10.36 -0.80
C TYR A 201 1.35 -10.45 0.73
N SER A 202 0.15 -10.22 1.30
CA SER A 202 -0.05 -10.19 2.75
C SER A 202 0.42 -11.45 3.49
N PRO A 203 0.25 -12.69 2.97
CA PRO A 203 0.74 -13.89 3.64
C PRO A 203 2.26 -13.99 3.74
N VAL A 204 3.01 -13.35 2.83
CA VAL A 204 4.46 -13.53 2.72
C VAL A 204 5.27 -12.31 3.18
N VAL A 205 4.71 -11.10 3.08
CA VAL A 205 5.41 -9.86 3.44
C VAL A 205 5.88 -9.83 4.90
N ARG A 206 5.17 -10.51 5.80
CA ARG A 206 5.58 -10.63 7.21
C ARG A 206 6.90 -11.38 7.36
N GLY A 207 7.20 -12.34 6.48
CA GLY A 207 8.49 -13.01 6.43
C GLY A 207 9.64 -12.04 6.14
N ARG A 208 9.43 -11.08 5.23
CA ARG A 208 10.38 -10.00 4.95
C ARG A 208 10.49 -9.02 6.12
N ALA A 209 9.35 -8.51 6.60
CA ALA A 209 9.34 -7.46 7.60
C ALA A 209 9.84 -7.93 8.98
N ASP A 210 9.38 -9.08 9.45
CA ASP A 210 9.60 -9.54 10.83
C ASP A 210 10.63 -10.67 10.94
N GLY A 211 10.96 -11.31 9.82
CA GLY A 211 11.82 -12.51 9.79
C GLY A 211 13.19 -12.30 10.43
N ALA A 212 13.83 -11.14 10.15
CA ALA A 212 15.14 -10.80 10.72
C ALA A 212 15.08 -10.64 12.24
N SER A 213 14.04 -9.98 12.76
CA SER A 213 13.81 -9.86 14.20
C SER A 213 13.61 -11.22 14.88
N LEU A 214 12.80 -12.07 14.28
CA LEU A 214 12.49 -13.39 14.82
C LEU A 214 13.70 -14.31 14.78
N ALA A 215 14.43 -14.35 13.66
CA ALA A 215 15.65 -15.15 13.52
C ALA A 215 16.76 -14.67 14.47
N GLY A 216 16.95 -13.34 14.58
CA GLY A 216 17.91 -12.75 15.52
C GLY A 216 17.59 -13.07 16.98
N ALA A 217 16.32 -13.02 17.38
CA ALA A 217 15.89 -13.41 18.73
C ALA A 217 16.19 -14.88 19.05
N LYS A 218 16.24 -15.75 18.04
CA LYS A 218 16.64 -17.18 18.16
C LYS A 218 18.14 -17.41 17.98
N GLY A 219 18.95 -16.33 17.87
CA GLY A 219 20.40 -16.42 17.76
C GLY A 219 20.92 -16.73 16.37
N ALA A 220 20.14 -16.56 15.30
CA ALA A 220 20.63 -16.69 13.93
C ALA A 220 21.75 -15.67 13.63
N ALA A 221 22.71 -16.07 12.78
CA ALA A 221 23.78 -15.20 12.33
C ALA A 221 23.34 -14.23 11.22
N ALA A 222 22.43 -14.67 10.36
CA ALA A 222 21.81 -13.87 9.29
C ALA A 222 20.50 -14.53 8.85
N ILE A 223 19.71 -13.78 8.09
CA ILE A 223 18.55 -14.32 7.37
C ILE A 223 18.65 -14.02 5.87
N VAL A 224 18.33 -15.02 5.08
CA VAL A 224 18.16 -14.97 3.63
C VAL A 224 16.71 -15.36 3.34
N ILE A 225 15.97 -14.53 2.65
CA ILE A 225 14.58 -14.86 2.29
C ILE A 225 14.46 -15.10 0.78
N ARG A 226 13.50 -15.91 0.35
CA ARG A 226 12.98 -15.84 -1.02
C ARG A 226 12.40 -14.45 -1.24
N SER A 227 12.63 -13.84 -2.38
CA SER A 227 12.03 -12.55 -2.74
C SER A 227 10.51 -12.58 -2.60
N VAL A 228 9.95 -11.48 -2.07
CA VAL A 228 8.50 -11.26 -2.01
C VAL A 228 8.06 -10.68 -3.36
N GLY A 229 7.93 -11.56 -4.33
CA GLY A 229 7.56 -11.25 -5.71
C GLY A 229 7.12 -12.49 -6.47
N THR A 230 6.55 -12.30 -7.65
CA THR A 230 5.88 -13.37 -8.43
C THR A 230 6.63 -13.78 -9.69
N ASP A 231 7.68 -13.06 -10.10
CA ASP A 231 8.52 -13.51 -11.22
C ASP A 231 9.44 -14.65 -10.78
N ALA A 232 9.32 -15.78 -11.48
CA ALA A 232 10.16 -16.96 -11.28
C ALA A 232 11.17 -17.18 -12.42
N THR A 233 11.29 -16.25 -13.36
CA THR A 233 12.10 -16.38 -14.57
C THR A 233 13.26 -15.43 -14.64
N ALA A 234 13.09 -14.20 -14.16
CA ALA A 234 14.15 -13.20 -14.14
C ALA A 234 14.91 -13.22 -12.80
N ARG A 235 16.23 -12.97 -12.90
CA ARG A 235 17.11 -12.98 -11.73
C ARG A 235 17.23 -11.58 -11.13
N PHE A 236 16.08 -11.00 -10.74
CA PHE A 236 15.99 -9.77 -9.96
C PHE A 236 15.55 -10.09 -8.54
N ALA A 237 16.29 -9.61 -7.54
CA ALA A 237 15.91 -9.77 -6.15
C ALA A 237 15.00 -8.59 -5.75
N HIS A 238 13.91 -8.90 -5.03
CA HIS A 238 13.00 -7.89 -4.48
C HIS A 238 13.49 -7.45 -3.10
N THR A 239 13.75 -6.17 -2.95
CA THR A 239 14.07 -5.55 -1.66
C THR A 239 12.78 -5.27 -0.85
N GLY A 240 12.81 -4.33 0.05
CA GLY A 240 11.74 -3.86 0.92
C GLY A 240 12.18 -3.82 2.37
N ALA A 241 11.49 -3.03 3.19
CA ALA A 241 11.91 -2.76 4.55
C ALA A 241 11.84 -3.99 5.47
N VAL A 242 12.82 -4.09 6.37
CA VAL A 242 12.76 -4.95 7.57
C VAL A 242 12.41 -4.12 8.80
N THR A 243 11.73 -4.75 9.74
CA THR A 243 11.39 -4.15 11.04
C THR A 243 12.12 -4.91 12.14
N TYR A 244 13.10 -4.28 12.76
CA TYR A 244 13.72 -4.84 13.95
C TYR A 244 12.93 -4.44 15.19
N ALA A 245 12.51 -5.43 15.96
CA ALA A 245 11.90 -5.18 17.27
C ALA A 245 12.92 -4.51 18.22
N ILE A 246 12.45 -3.62 19.08
CA ILE A 246 13.29 -2.72 19.91
C ILE A 246 14.41 -3.44 20.67
N ASN A 247 14.18 -4.67 21.16
CA ASN A 247 15.13 -5.44 21.95
C ASN A 247 15.64 -6.69 21.24
N ALA A 248 15.32 -6.88 19.95
CA ALA A 248 15.83 -8.03 19.21
C ALA A 248 17.25 -7.75 18.70
N PRO A 249 18.17 -8.75 18.75
CA PRO A 249 19.45 -8.65 18.07
C PRO A 249 19.23 -8.37 16.58
N ARG A 250 19.91 -7.36 16.06
CA ARG A 250 19.88 -7.04 14.63
C ARG A 250 20.87 -7.95 13.91
N ILE A 251 20.42 -8.59 12.85
CA ILE A 251 21.22 -9.48 12.01
C ILE A 251 21.11 -9.05 10.55
N PRO A 252 22.12 -9.34 9.70
CA PRO A 252 22.03 -9.10 8.25
C PRO A 252 20.85 -9.83 7.64
N ALA A 253 20.10 -9.12 6.76
CA ALA A 253 18.90 -9.61 6.10
C ALA A 253 18.94 -9.32 4.61
N VAL A 254 18.79 -10.34 3.78
CA VAL A 254 18.84 -10.24 2.33
C VAL A 254 17.74 -11.06 1.68
N ALA A 255 17.30 -10.66 0.47
CA ALA A 255 16.41 -11.43 -0.37
C ALA A 255 17.16 -11.99 -1.59
N LEU A 256 16.94 -13.27 -1.90
CA LEU A 256 17.39 -13.89 -3.14
C LEU A 256 16.40 -13.63 -4.27
N ALA A 257 16.87 -13.47 -5.50
CA ALA A 257 16.02 -13.61 -6.67
C ALA A 257 15.30 -14.96 -6.63
N ASN A 258 14.04 -15.04 -7.10
CA ASN A 258 13.26 -16.28 -7.00
C ASN A 258 13.94 -17.48 -7.68
N PRO A 259 14.56 -17.36 -8.88
CA PRO A 259 15.32 -18.47 -9.47
C PRO A 259 16.53 -18.91 -8.61
N ASP A 260 17.17 -17.97 -7.89
CA ASP A 260 18.31 -18.27 -7.01
C ASP A 260 17.85 -18.88 -5.68
N ALA A 261 16.69 -18.50 -5.19
CA ALA A 261 16.04 -19.16 -4.06
C ALA A 261 15.65 -20.61 -4.42
N ASP A 262 15.12 -20.87 -5.62
CA ASP A 262 14.87 -22.22 -6.13
C ASP A 262 16.17 -23.02 -6.25
N GLN A 263 17.26 -22.39 -6.70
CA GLN A 263 18.57 -23.04 -6.76
C GLN A 263 19.06 -23.44 -5.38
N LEU A 264 18.98 -22.54 -4.40
CA LEU A 264 19.38 -22.82 -3.02
C LEU A 264 18.50 -23.93 -2.41
N ALA A 265 17.20 -23.92 -2.68
CA ALA A 265 16.28 -24.96 -2.20
C ALA A 265 16.62 -26.34 -2.76
N ARG A 266 16.98 -26.44 -4.06
CA ARG A 266 17.45 -27.69 -4.68
C ARG A 266 18.77 -28.16 -4.09
N GLN A 267 19.75 -27.25 -3.93
CA GLN A 267 21.03 -27.57 -3.29
C GLN A 267 20.82 -28.08 -1.87
N TYR A 268 19.93 -27.43 -1.09
CA TYR A 268 19.58 -27.84 0.28
C TYR A 268 18.97 -29.25 0.31
N ALA A 269 18.00 -29.53 -0.57
CA ALA A 269 17.37 -30.85 -0.64
C ALA A 269 18.39 -31.95 -1.01
N THR A 270 19.25 -31.69 -1.98
CA THR A 270 20.29 -32.63 -2.42
C THR A 270 21.32 -32.91 -1.29
N ALA A 271 21.81 -31.85 -0.65
CA ALA A 271 22.78 -31.98 0.44
C ALA A 271 22.18 -32.75 1.65
N MET A 272 20.93 -32.48 2.01
CA MET A 272 20.24 -33.19 3.09
C MET A 272 20.10 -34.71 2.79
N ALA A 273 19.85 -35.08 1.55
CA ALA A 273 19.82 -36.49 1.14
C ALA A 273 21.17 -37.23 1.37
N HIS A 274 22.27 -36.48 1.34
CA HIS A 274 23.64 -36.96 1.59
C HIS A 274 24.11 -36.68 3.03
N GLN A 275 23.25 -36.12 3.89
CA GLN A 275 23.58 -35.72 5.28
C GLN A 275 24.73 -34.69 5.35
N GLU A 276 24.85 -33.86 4.34
CA GLU A 276 25.83 -32.77 4.23
C GLU A 276 25.18 -31.40 4.52
N PRO A 277 25.83 -30.51 5.29
CA PRO A 277 25.30 -29.16 5.52
C PRO A 277 25.56 -28.27 4.31
N VAL A 278 24.55 -27.48 3.92
CA VAL A 278 24.77 -26.35 2.99
C VAL A 278 25.38 -25.18 3.74
N ARG A 279 26.46 -24.60 3.22
CA ARG A 279 27.10 -23.40 3.77
C ARG A 279 26.96 -22.23 2.82
N LEU A 280 26.55 -21.08 3.37
CA LEU A 280 26.51 -19.78 2.67
C LEU A 280 27.62 -18.88 3.17
N PHE A 281 28.15 -18.08 2.25
CA PHE A 281 28.88 -16.87 2.52
C PHE A 281 28.02 -15.65 2.18
N LEU A 282 28.03 -14.66 3.06
CA LEU A 282 27.34 -13.38 2.95
C LEU A 282 28.28 -12.25 3.34
N ARG A 283 28.47 -11.26 2.45
CA ARG A 283 29.14 -10.00 2.75
C ARG A 283 28.26 -8.85 2.32
N SER A 284 27.89 -7.98 3.25
CA SER A 284 27.09 -6.79 3.03
C SER A 284 27.71 -5.59 3.72
N THR A 285 27.77 -4.46 3.04
CA THR A 285 28.20 -3.17 3.62
C THR A 285 27.04 -2.24 3.91
N ALA A 286 25.80 -2.79 3.93
CA ALA A 286 24.58 -2.04 4.25
C ALA A 286 24.66 -1.37 5.63
N ARG A 287 24.15 -0.15 5.76
CA ARG A 287 24.25 0.61 7.00
C ARG A 287 23.15 1.66 7.13
N GLU A 288 22.74 1.92 8.35
CA GLU A 288 21.94 3.09 8.70
C GLU A 288 22.83 4.34 8.69
N LEU A 289 22.24 5.43 8.25
CA LEU A 289 22.81 6.76 8.27
C LEU A 289 21.98 7.65 9.23
N PRO A 290 22.50 8.83 9.63
CA PRO A 290 21.71 9.77 10.41
C PRO A 290 20.39 10.11 9.69
N MET A 291 19.32 10.34 10.48
CA MET A 291 18.04 10.83 9.96
C MET A 291 18.26 12.02 9.01
N ALA A 292 17.56 11.99 7.88
CA ALA A 292 17.63 13.04 6.86
C ALA A 292 16.34 13.87 6.82
N LYS A 293 16.40 14.96 6.05
CA LYS A 293 15.25 15.80 5.73
C LYS A 293 14.74 15.45 4.34
N SER A 294 13.44 15.24 4.23
CA SER A 294 12.68 15.17 3.00
C SER A 294 11.43 16.05 3.10
N ALA A 295 10.50 15.96 2.18
CA ALA A 295 9.24 16.70 2.26
C ALA A 295 8.13 16.05 1.45
N ASN A 296 6.90 16.09 1.97
CA ASN A 296 5.72 15.99 1.11
C ASN A 296 5.71 17.18 0.15
N VAL A 297 5.43 16.92 -1.14
CA VAL A 297 5.18 17.97 -2.12
C VAL A 297 3.68 18.06 -2.37
N ILE A 298 3.12 19.25 -2.16
CA ILE A 298 1.66 19.44 -2.17
C ILE A 298 1.29 20.45 -3.24
N GLY A 299 0.38 20.04 -4.14
CA GLY A 299 -0.22 20.90 -5.15
C GLY A 299 -1.73 21.00 -4.97
N GLU A 300 -2.28 22.21 -5.10
CA GLU A 300 -3.70 22.44 -4.93
C GLU A 300 -4.32 23.14 -6.14
N ILE A 301 -5.52 22.70 -6.50
CA ILE A 301 -6.46 23.43 -7.33
C ILE A 301 -7.55 23.93 -6.40
N ILE A 302 -7.60 25.24 -6.19
CA ILE A 302 -8.42 25.88 -5.16
C ILE A 302 -9.91 25.79 -5.52
N GLY A 303 -10.71 25.37 -4.57
CA GLY A 303 -12.17 25.30 -4.72
C GLY A 303 -12.82 26.68 -4.89
N SER A 304 -13.78 26.76 -5.81
CA SER A 304 -14.45 28.04 -6.15
C SER A 304 -15.53 28.48 -5.14
N GLU A 305 -16.09 27.54 -4.36
CA GLU A 305 -17.18 27.81 -3.42
C GLU A 305 -16.86 27.37 -1.98
N LEU A 306 -16.17 26.25 -1.82
CA LEU A 306 -15.85 25.63 -0.56
C LEU A 306 -14.33 25.36 -0.46
N PRO A 307 -13.47 26.40 -0.53
CA PRO A 307 -12.02 26.25 -0.64
C PRO A 307 -11.38 25.56 0.56
N ASP A 308 -12.04 25.57 1.72
CA ASP A 308 -11.57 24.90 2.93
C ASP A 308 -11.88 23.39 2.96
N GLU A 309 -12.80 22.92 2.14
CA GLU A 309 -13.11 21.49 2.03
C GLU A 309 -12.17 20.83 1.02
N VAL A 310 -11.59 19.69 1.38
CA VAL A 310 -10.50 19.07 0.63
C VAL A 310 -10.91 17.69 0.11
N VAL A 311 -10.70 17.46 -1.18
CA VAL A 311 -10.64 16.13 -1.79
C VAL A 311 -9.16 15.82 -2.04
N LEU A 312 -8.62 14.79 -1.39
CA LEU A 312 -7.21 14.47 -1.42
C LEU A 312 -6.92 13.33 -2.40
N LEU A 313 -5.88 13.51 -3.20
CA LEU A 313 -5.27 12.49 -4.06
C LEU A 313 -3.82 12.30 -3.61
N GLY A 314 -3.36 11.08 -3.49
CA GLY A 314 -1.98 10.79 -3.06
C GLY A 314 -1.30 9.70 -3.87
N GLY A 315 0.02 9.75 -3.87
CA GLY A 315 0.97 8.74 -4.29
C GLY A 315 2.31 9.06 -3.65
N HIS A 316 3.19 8.08 -3.43
CA HIS A 316 4.45 8.37 -2.77
C HIS A 316 5.57 8.77 -3.75
N LEU A 317 6.36 9.75 -3.35
CA LEU A 317 7.42 10.32 -4.20
C LEU A 317 8.71 9.52 -4.12
N ASP A 318 9.02 8.93 -2.98
CA ASP A 318 10.20 8.09 -2.82
C ASP A 318 10.07 6.76 -3.59
N SER A 319 11.15 6.05 -3.74
CA SER A 319 11.21 4.72 -4.34
C SER A 319 12.39 3.94 -3.76
N TRP A 320 12.42 2.63 -3.99
CA TRP A 320 13.66 1.89 -3.77
C TRP A 320 14.75 2.30 -4.76
N ASP A 321 15.99 2.12 -4.34
CA ASP A 321 17.22 2.53 -5.04
C ASP A 321 17.67 1.55 -6.13
N LEU A 322 17.08 0.35 -6.21
CA LEU A 322 17.49 -0.68 -7.18
C LEU A 322 17.03 -0.36 -8.59
N GLY A 323 15.82 0.15 -8.76
CA GLY A 323 15.20 0.55 -10.02
C GLY A 323 15.02 2.07 -10.11
N HIS A 324 14.25 2.51 -11.11
CA HIS A 324 13.93 3.92 -11.30
C HIS A 324 12.62 4.33 -10.60
N GLY A 325 11.93 3.39 -9.92
CA GLY A 325 10.64 3.64 -9.28
C GLY A 325 9.58 4.11 -10.28
N ALA A 326 9.47 3.42 -11.42
CA ALA A 326 8.53 3.80 -12.47
C ALA A 326 7.10 3.34 -12.15
N ILE A 327 6.97 2.09 -11.64
CA ILE A 327 5.67 1.54 -11.23
C ILE A 327 5.40 1.72 -9.74
N ASP A 328 6.45 1.92 -8.94
CA ASP A 328 6.41 2.00 -7.48
C ASP A 328 7.23 3.22 -7.01
N ASP A 329 6.65 4.43 -6.87
CA ASP A 329 5.26 4.77 -7.20
C ASP A 329 5.21 5.94 -8.22
N GLY A 330 6.16 5.97 -9.19
CA GLY A 330 6.15 6.98 -10.24
C GLY A 330 4.83 7.02 -11.03
N ALA A 331 4.23 5.85 -11.27
CA ALA A 331 2.96 5.74 -11.96
C ALA A 331 1.81 6.34 -11.13
N GLY A 332 1.74 6.05 -9.84
CA GLY A 332 0.70 6.61 -8.96
C GLY A 332 0.81 8.12 -8.81
N VAL A 333 2.02 8.63 -8.54
CA VAL A 333 2.30 10.09 -8.53
C VAL A 333 1.82 10.76 -9.80
N ALA A 334 2.08 10.14 -10.96
CA ALA A 334 1.69 10.66 -12.25
C ALA A 334 0.17 10.62 -12.47
N ILE A 335 -0.48 9.52 -12.12
CA ILE A 335 -1.93 9.33 -12.24
C ILE A 335 -2.68 10.41 -11.43
N VAL A 336 -2.34 10.60 -10.16
CA VAL A 336 -3.02 11.57 -9.29
C VAL A 336 -2.78 13.00 -9.74
N THR A 337 -1.55 13.32 -10.18
CA THR A 337 -1.21 14.64 -10.71
C THR A 337 -1.95 14.93 -12.03
N ALA A 338 -1.92 13.98 -12.96
CA ALA A 338 -2.59 14.13 -14.26
C ALA A 338 -4.12 14.16 -14.14
N ALA A 339 -4.70 13.46 -13.16
CA ALA A 339 -6.13 13.53 -12.87
C ALA A 339 -6.55 14.93 -12.43
N ALA A 340 -5.84 15.53 -11.48
CA ALA A 340 -6.14 16.87 -10.99
C ALA A 340 -5.95 17.94 -12.07
N ILE A 341 -4.80 17.91 -12.77
CA ILE A 341 -4.52 18.91 -13.80
C ILE A 341 -5.41 18.75 -15.04
N GLY A 342 -5.81 17.50 -15.35
CA GLY A 342 -6.74 17.21 -16.44
C GLY A 342 -8.11 17.85 -16.24
N ILE A 343 -8.60 17.93 -14.99
CA ILE A 343 -9.83 18.65 -14.63
C ILE A 343 -9.66 20.14 -14.92
N LYS A 344 -8.56 20.76 -14.48
CA LYS A 344 -8.27 22.18 -14.72
C LYS A 344 -8.11 22.49 -16.21
N GLN A 345 -7.39 21.65 -16.97
CA GLN A 345 -7.20 21.79 -18.42
C GLN A 345 -8.50 21.62 -19.23
N ALA A 346 -9.50 20.93 -18.66
CA ALA A 346 -10.85 20.88 -19.25
C ALA A 346 -11.65 22.17 -19.02
N GLY A 347 -11.10 23.18 -18.35
CA GLY A 347 -11.79 24.40 -17.98
C GLY A 347 -12.81 24.23 -16.86
N LEU A 348 -12.77 23.10 -16.17
CA LEU A 348 -13.68 22.78 -15.07
C LEU A 348 -13.21 23.46 -13.78
N LYS A 349 -14.15 23.99 -12.99
CA LYS A 349 -13.88 24.66 -11.72
C LYS A 349 -14.47 23.81 -10.59
N PRO A 350 -13.63 23.12 -9.79
CA PRO A 350 -14.14 22.36 -8.67
C PRO A 350 -14.74 23.29 -7.60
N ARG A 351 -15.81 22.87 -6.93
CA ARG A 351 -16.37 23.61 -5.80
C ARG A 351 -15.48 23.53 -4.57
N ARG A 352 -14.86 22.36 -4.35
CA ARG A 352 -13.93 22.07 -3.25
C ARG A 352 -12.49 22.04 -3.74
N THR A 353 -11.56 22.32 -2.86
CA THR A 353 -10.12 22.20 -3.18
C THR A 353 -9.76 20.75 -3.46
N MET A 354 -9.12 20.51 -4.61
CA MET A 354 -8.44 19.25 -4.91
C MET A 354 -6.99 19.39 -4.51
N ARG A 355 -6.53 18.53 -3.60
CA ARG A 355 -5.17 18.53 -3.07
C ARG A 355 -4.45 17.26 -3.49
N VAL A 356 -3.42 17.40 -4.30
CA VAL A 356 -2.48 16.34 -4.63
C VAL A 356 -1.36 16.36 -3.59
N VAL A 357 -1.07 15.23 -2.99
CA VAL A 357 0.03 15.05 -2.05
C VAL A 357 0.95 13.97 -2.57
N LEU A 358 2.19 14.33 -2.87
CA LEU A 358 3.26 13.42 -3.20
C LEU A 358 4.00 13.14 -1.90
N TRP A 359 3.75 11.94 -1.34
CA TRP A 359 4.17 11.59 0.01
C TRP A 359 5.67 11.33 0.10
N ALA A 360 6.27 11.71 1.22
CA ALA A 360 7.65 11.42 1.54
C ALA A 360 7.74 10.14 2.37
N ASN A 361 8.64 9.23 1.97
CA ASN A 361 9.01 8.05 2.76
C ASN A 361 7.83 7.12 3.10
N GLU A 362 7.18 6.60 2.09
CA GLU A 362 6.25 5.47 2.24
C GLU A 362 7.03 4.19 2.60
N GLU A 363 8.08 3.91 1.83
CA GLU A 363 8.85 2.66 1.81
C GLU A 363 9.52 2.29 3.15
N PHE A 364 9.83 3.29 3.99
CA PHE A 364 10.42 3.09 5.31
C PHE A 364 9.53 3.52 6.48
N GLY A 365 8.19 3.60 6.28
CA GLY A 365 7.27 3.71 7.40
C GLY A 365 6.35 4.94 7.44
N LEU A 366 5.93 5.48 6.30
CA LEU A 366 4.86 6.47 6.18
C LEU A 366 5.15 7.80 6.88
N SER A 367 6.41 8.27 6.87
CA SER A 367 6.77 9.49 7.60
C SER A 367 6.00 10.71 7.11
N GLY A 368 5.82 10.84 5.78
CA GLY A 368 5.08 11.93 5.15
C GLY A 368 3.61 11.93 5.52
N ALA A 369 2.97 10.79 5.41
CA ALA A 369 1.54 10.61 5.71
C ALA A 369 1.22 10.87 7.19
N ASN A 370 2.06 10.36 8.10
CA ASN A 370 1.91 10.58 9.54
C ASN A 370 2.11 12.06 9.90
N GLU A 371 3.10 12.74 9.31
CA GLU A 371 3.35 14.16 9.54
C GLU A 371 2.21 15.02 8.99
N TYR A 372 1.68 14.68 7.81
CA TYR A 372 0.51 15.33 7.23
C TYR A 372 -0.70 15.20 8.16
N ALA A 373 -1.05 13.98 8.59
CA ALA A 373 -2.17 13.75 9.50
C ALA A 373 -2.01 14.53 10.82
N ARG A 374 -0.79 14.61 11.36
CA ARG A 374 -0.47 15.38 12.57
C ARG A 374 -0.68 16.89 12.36
N ARG A 375 -0.21 17.45 11.24
CA ARG A 375 -0.34 18.89 10.94
C ARG A 375 -1.77 19.28 10.62
N GLU A 376 -2.49 18.42 9.91
CA GLU A 376 -3.88 18.67 9.50
C GLU A 376 -4.91 18.20 10.54
N ALA A 377 -4.50 17.72 11.72
CA ALA A 377 -5.40 17.13 12.73
C ALA A 377 -6.67 17.96 12.99
N ALA A 378 -6.55 19.28 13.10
CA ALA A 378 -7.68 20.18 13.30
C ALA A 378 -8.57 20.35 12.06
N ASN A 379 -8.07 20.01 10.87
CA ASN A 379 -8.72 20.19 9.58
C ASN A 379 -9.19 18.87 8.93
N LEU A 380 -8.87 17.71 9.51
CA LEU A 380 -9.27 16.41 8.94
C LEU A 380 -10.80 16.28 8.83
N GLY A 381 -11.55 16.98 9.66
CA GLY A 381 -13.00 17.11 9.53
C GLY A 381 -13.47 17.76 8.22
N LYS A 382 -12.62 18.55 7.56
CA LYS A 382 -12.89 19.20 6.27
C LYS A 382 -12.43 18.37 5.07
N HIS A 383 -11.72 17.24 5.28
CA HIS A 383 -11.36 16.33 4.20
C HIS A 383 -12.59 15.50 3.82
N VAL A 384 -13.16 15.78 2.67
CA VAL A 384 -14.36 15.11 2.14
C VAL A 384 -14.08 13.66 1.81
N GLY A 385 -12.88 13.40 1.29
CA GLY A 385 -12.40 12.05 1.02
C GLY A 385 -10.96 12.02 0.56
N ALA A 386 -10.34 10.85 0.65
CA ALA A 386 -8.97 10.61 0.21
C ALA A 386 -8.90 9.37 -0.68
N VAL A 387 -8.10 9.43 -1.73
CA VAL A 387 -7.79 8.33 -2.63
C VAL A 387 -6.29 8.32 -2.90
N GLU A 388 -5.71 7.13 -2.98
CA GLU A 388 -4.30 6.91 -3.23
C GLU A 388 -4.12 6.03 -4.46
N ALA A 389 -3.11 6.32 -5.27
CA ALA A 389 -2.64 5.47 -6.34
C ALA A 389 -1.25 4.96 -5.96
N ASP A 390 -1.18 3.70 -5.58
CA ASP A 390 0.05 2.99 -5.17
C ASP A 390 -0.17 1.49 -5.40
N PHE A 391 -0.27 1.11 -6.66
CA PHE A 391 -0.38 -0.28 -7.09
C PHE A 391 0.04 -0.44 -8.56
N GLY A 392 1.06 0.30 -8.96
CA GLY A 392 1.64 0.28 -10.30
C GLY A 392 0.90 1.09 -11.35
N GLY A 393 1.26 0.85 -12.63
CA GLY A 393 0.73 1.56 -13.79
C GLY A 393 -0.33 0.81 -14.58
N ALA A 394 -0.94 -0.25 -14.05
CA ALA A 394 -1.92 -1.06 -14.78
C ALA A 394 -3.33 -0.44 -14.76
N ARG A 395 -4.25 -1.01 -15.55
CA ARG A 395 -5.63 -0.54 -15.62
C ARG A 395 -6.37 -0.76 -14.32
N VAL A 396 -7.19 0.22 -13.95
CA VAL A 396 -8.18 0.07 -12.87
C VAL A 396 -9.30 -0.86 -13.33
N PHE A 397 -9.68 -1.82 -12.49
CA PHE A 397 -10.76 -2.75 -12.79
C PHE A 397 -11.89 -2.76 -11.75
N ARG A 398 -11.66 -2.20 -10.55
CA ARG A 398 -12.65 -2.20 -9.46
C ARG A 398 -12.64 -0.88 -8.70
N PHE A 399 -13.83 -0.43 -8.32
CA PHE A 399 -14.05 0.73 -7.45
C PHE A 399 -14.68 0.28 -6.14
N SER A 400 -14.10 0.66 -5.02
CA SER A 400 -14.61 0.46 -3.66
C SER A 400 -14.58 1.76 -2.88
N SER A 401 -15.46 1.89 -1.89
CA SER A 401 -15.54 3.05 -1.01
C SER A 401 -15.52 2.63 0.46
N ARG A 402 -15.31 3.59 1.35
CA ARG A 402 -15.60 3.48 2.78
C ARG A 402 -16.30 4.76 3.21
N VAL A 403 -17.63 4.72 3.18
CA VAL A 403 -18.52 5.85 3.41
C VAL A 403 -19.70 5.43 4.26
N ALA A 404 -20.45 6.40 4.79
CA ALA A 404 -21.72 6.13 5.48
C ALA A 404 -22.72 5.42 4.55
N ALA A 405 -23.56 4.54 5.12
CA ALA A 405 -24.54 3.77 4.34
C ALA A 405 -25.49 4.66 3.51
N ALA A 406 -25.84 5.84 4.01
CA ALA A 406 -26.68 6.80 3.31
C ALA A 406 -26.03 7.34 2.01
N ALA A 407 -24.70 7.27 1.86
CA ALA A 407 -23.99 7.71 0.67
C ALA A 407 -23.88 6.62 -0.42
N MET A 408 -24.29 5.40 -0.14
CA MET A 408 -24.17 4.27 -1.09
C MET A 408 -24.84 4.50 -2.45
N PRO A 409 -26.06 5.09 -2.53
CA PRO A 409 -26.66 5.41 -3.84
C PRO A 409 -25.79 6.36 -4.68
N ALA A 410 -25.10 7.31 -4.04
CA ALA A 410 -24.16 8.19 -4.71
C ALA A 410 -22.93 7.40 -5.23
N MET A 411 -22.38 6.50 -4.44
CA MET A 411 -21.26 5.64 -4.88
C MET A 411 -21.63 4.74 -6.06
N GLN A 412 -22.84 4.22 -6.11
CA GLN A 412 -23.34 3.48 -7.26
C GLN A 412 -23.46 4.37 -8.52
N GLN A 413 -23.82 5.65 -8.33
CA GLN A 413 -23.83 6.60 -9.45
C GLN A 413 -22.41 6.92 -9.95
N VAL A 414 -21.42 7.08 -9.05
CA VAL A 414 -20.00 7.18 -9.43
C VAL A 414 -19.60 5.97 -10.26
N GLN A 415 -19.89 4.75 -9.76
CA GLN A 415 -19.56 3.51 -10.47
C GLN A 415 -20.20 3.47 -11.87
N SER A 416 -21.44 3.94 -12.03
CA SER A 416 -22.10 3.98 -13.34
C SER A 416 -21.37 4.86 -14.37
N VAL A 417 -20.71 5.93 -13.92
CA VAL A 417 -19.85 6.77 -14.76
C VAL A 417 -18.53 6.08 -15.10
N LEU A 418 -18.00 5.27 -14.16
CA LEU A 418 -16.75 4.52 -14.33
C LEU A 418 -16.92 3.25 -15.17
N ALA A 419 -18.11 2.66 -15.20
CA ALA A 419 -18.39 1.38 -15.84
C ALA A 419 -17.92 1.26 -17.32
N PRO A 420 -18.02 2.31 -18.18
CA PRO A 420 -17.50 2.24 -19.55
C PRO A 420 -15.98 2.07 -19.65
N LEU A 421 -15.23 2.31 -18.57
CA LEU A 421 -13.80 2.02 -18.47
C LEU A 421 -13.49 0.55 -18.13
N GLY A 422 -14.53 -0.30 -17.95
CA GLY A 422 -14.39 -1.68 -17.49
C GLY A 422 -14.24 -1.80 -15.98
N ILE A 423 -14.63 -0.78 -15.21
CA ILE A 423 -14.49 -0.73 -13.77
C ILE A 423 -15.77 -1.25 -13.10
N GLU A 424 -15.63 -2.30 -12.30
CA GLU A 424 -16.73 -2.92 -11.57
C GLU A 424 -16.89 -2.32 -10.18
N TRP A 425 -18.09 -2.47 -9.61
CA TRP A 425 -18.30 -2.21 -8.19
C TRP A 425 -17.66 -3.31 -7.34
N GLY A 426 -16.87 -2.91 -6.35
CA GLY A 426 -16.30 -3.80 -5.34
C GLY A 426 -17.19 -3.90 -4.09
N ASN A 427 -16.91 -3.05 -3.12
CA ASN A 427 -17.63 -3.04 -1.83
C ASN A 427 -17.49 -1.69 -1.13
N ASN A 428 -18.08 -1.57 0.07
CA ASN A 428 -17.94 -0.38 0.93
C ASN A 428 -16.93 -0.61 2.08
N GLU A 429 -15.86 -1.36 1.81
CA GLU A 429 -14.82 -1.71 2.79
C GLU A 429 -13.43 -1.25 2.34
N ALA A 430 -13.36 -0.19 1.52
CA ALA A 430 -12.11 0.34 1.02
C ALA A 430 -11.09 0.57 2.15
N GLY A 431 -9.84 0.16 1.91
CA GLY A 431 -8.72 0.39 2.82
C GLY A 431 -8.13 1.79 2.69
N GLY A 432 -8.34 2.43 1.54
CA GLY A 432 -7.51 3.52 1.04
C GLY A 432 -6.22 2.95 0.49
N GLY A 433 -5.10 3.54 0.77
CA GLY A 433 -3.75 3.02 0.53
C GLY A 433 -2.95 3.06 1.82
N ALA A 434 -1.64 2.90 1.70
CA ALA A 434 -0.73 2.96 2.84
C ALA A 434 -0.67 4.37 3.43
N ASP A 435 -0.47 5.38 2.58
CA ASP A 435 -0.35 6.79 2.99
C ASP A 435 -1.67 7.44 3.39
N THR A 436 -2.80 6.99 2.88
CA THR A 436 -4.12 7.46 3.35
C THR A 436 -4.57 6.77 4.63
N SER A 437 -3.87 5.73 5.11
CA SER A 437 -4.25 4.99 6.31
C SER A 437 -4.26 5.84 7.60
N PRO A 438 -3.35 6.82 7.84
CA PRO A 438 -3.47 7.72 8.97
C PRO A 438 -4.76 8.55 8.94
N LEU A 439 -5.13 9.06 7.76
CA LEU A 439 -6.36 9.85 7.57
C LEU A 439 -7.61 9.01 7.81
N ARG A 440 -7.61 7.76 7.30
CA ARG A 440 -8.71 6.81 7.52
C ARG A 440 -8.91 6.50 9.00
N ARG A 441 -7.83 6.37 9.78
CA ARG A 441 -7.93 6.16 11.25
C ARG A 441 -8.62 7.32 11.96
N GLU A 442 -8.50 8.53 11.43
CA GLU A 442 -9.17 9.75 11.91
C GLU A 442 -10.58 9.95 11.30
N GLY A 443 -11.10 8.93 10.60
CA GLY A 443 -12.47 8.92 10.06
C GLY A 443 -12.63 9.64 8.73
N VAL A 444 -11.56 9.98 8.00
CA VAL A 444 -11.67 10.49 6.63
C VAL A 444 -12.19 9.37 5.72
N PRO A 445 -13.24 9.61 4.93
CA PRO A 445 -13.70 8.65 3.93
C PRO A 445 -12.59 8.33 2.93
N VAL A 446 -12.44 7.05 2.60
CA VAL A 446 -11.41 6.60 1.66
C VAL A 446 -12.00 5.78 0.53
N PHE A 447 -11.31 5.79 -0.59
CA PHE A 447 -11.71 5.10 -1.82
C PHE A 447 -10.55 4.27 -2.34
N ASN A 448 -10.87 3.16 -3.04
CA ASN A 448 -9.90 2.39 -3.81
C ASN A 448 -10.35 2.31 -5.27
N LEU A 449 -9.49 2.69 -6.15
CA LEU A 449 -9.53 2.41 -7.58
C LEU A 449 -8.49 1.31 -7.84
N GLN A 450 -8.91 0.05 -7.66
CA GLN A 450 -8.04 -1.11 -7.67
C GLN A 450 -7.49 -1.38 -9.07
N GLN A 451 -6.17 -1.27 -9.21
CA GLN A 451 -5.43 -1.59 -10.43
C GLN A 451 -5.15 -3.10 -10.54
N ASP A 452 -4.88 -3.58 -11.74
CA ASP A 452 -4.56 -4.98 -12.01
C ASP A 452 -3.14 -5.32 -11.56
N GLY A 453 -3.02 -6.02 -10.45
CA GLY A 453 -1.74 -6.39 -9.83
C GLY A 453 -1.08 -7.63 -10.41
N THR A 454 -1.64 -8.23 -11.49
CA THR A 454 -1.16 -9.51 -12.02
C THR A 454 0.34 -9.52 -12.34
N LEU A 455 0.89 -8.41 -12.86
CA LEU A 455 2.30 -8.27 -13.20
C LEU A 455 3.06 -7.27 -12.29
N TYR A 456 2.38 -6.61 -11.36
CA TYR A 456 2.99 -5.63 -10.48
C TYR A 456 4.13 -6.23 -9.65
N PHE A 457 3.86 -7.36 -8.99
CA PHE A 457 4.84 -8.03 -8.14
C PHE A 457 5.92 -8.82 -8.91
N ASP A 458 5.96 -8.74 -10.23
CA ASP A 458 7.12 -9.19 -11.00
C ASP A 458 8.28 -8.18 -10.94
N ASN A 459 7.94 -6.90 -10.79
CA ASN A 459 8.91 -5.79 -10.88
C ASN A 459 9.02 -4.95 -9.61
N HIS A 460 7.96 -4.94 -8.77
CA HIS A 460 7.88 -4.21 -7.51
C HIS A 460 9.12 -4.45 -6.64
N HIS A 461 9.77 -3.37 -6.22
CA HIS A 461 10.98 -3.39 -5.39
C HIS A 461 12.22 -4.05 -6.03
N THR A 462 12.33 -4.04 -7.36
CA THR A 462 13.48 -4.64 -8.07
C THR A 462 14.21 -3.63 -8.93
N ALA A 463 15.40 -4.03 -9.42
CA ALA A 463 16.13 -3.27 -10.44
C ALA A 463 15.39 -3.18 -11.79
N ASN A 464 14.32 -3.96 -11.97
CA ASN A 464 13.50 -3.98 -13.18
C ASN A 464 12.26 -3.06 -13.08
N ASP A 465 12.14 -2.27 -12.02
CA ASP A 465 11.14 -1.20 -11.93
C ASP A 465 11.59 0.00 -12.76
N THR A 466 11.26 -0.04 -14.05
CA THR A 466 11.74 0.86 -15.10
C THR A 466 10.59 1.30 -16.02
N LEU A 467 10.77 2.41 -16.75
CA LEU A 467 9.73 3.05 -17.56
C LEU A 467 9.06 2.11 -18.58
N ASP A 468 9.79 1.14 -19.13
CA ASP A 468 9.27 0.15 -20.09
C ASP A 468 8.23 -0.81 -19.50
N LYS A 469 7.98 -0.77 -18.19
CA LYS A 469 6.92 -1.50 -17.50
C LYS A 469 5.62 -0.72 -17.39
N VAL A 470 5.62 0.57 -17.77
CA VAL A 470 4.46 1.44 -17.72
C VAL A 470 3.77 1.47 -19.08
N ASP A 471 2.54 0.98 -19.16
CA ASP A 471 1.69 1.08 -20.34
C ASP A 471 0.95 2.42 -20.37
N SER A 472 1.19 3.24 -21.41
CA SER A 472 0.61 4.58 -21.51
C SER A 472 -0.93 4.55 -21.54
N ALA A 473 -1.54 3.59 -22.24
CA ALA A 473 -2.99 3.48 -22.31
C ALA A 473 -3.61 2.99 -20.99
N ALA A 474 -2.86 2.24 -20.20
CA ALA A 474 -3.30 1.81 -18.87
C ALA A 474 -3.29 2.98 -17.88
N VAL A 475 -2.21 3.76 -17.82
CA VAL A 475 -2.15 4.94 -16.94
C VAL A 475 -3.13 6.03 -17.36
N ASP A 476 -3.44 6.17 -18.65
CA ASP A 476 -4.48 7.08 -19.14
C ASP A 476 -5.87 6.64 -18.64
N GLN A 477 -6.19 5.35 -18.69
CA GLN A 477 -7.45 4.82 -18.17
C GLN A 477 -7.54 4.99 -16.65
N ALA A 478 -6.46 4.74 -15.92
CA ALA A 478 -6.41 4.98 -14.48
C ALA A 478 -6.60 6.48 -14.17
N THR A 479 -5.88 7.36 -14.87
CA THR A 479 -6.04 8.81 -14.74
C THR A 479 -7.49 9.26 -14.97
N ALA A 480 -8.15 8.72 -15.99
CA ALA A 480 -9.57 9.02 -16.27
C ALA A 480 -10.48 8.58 -15.11
N ALA A 481 -10.19 7.42 -14.49
CA ALA A 481 -10.96 6.92 -13.34
C ALA A 481 -10.79 7.81 -12.11
N TYR A 482 -9.54 8.18 -11.77
CA TYR A 482 -9.23 9.09 -10.66
C TYR A 482 -9.85 10.46 -10.88
N ALA A 483 -9.75 11.02 -12.08
CA ALA A 483 -10.33 12.33 -12.41
C ALA A 483 -11.87 12.34 -12.26
N VAL A 484 -12.57 11.28 -12.71
CA VAL A 484 -14.02 11.14 -12.53
C VAL A 484 -14.39 11.11 -11.05
N LEU A 485 -13.73 10.27 -10.26
CA LEU A 485 -14.00 10.15 -8.82
C LEU A 485 -13.81 11.50 -8.13
N VAL A 486 -12.65 12.12 -8.33
CA VAL A 486 -12.28 13.36 -7.64
C VAL A 486 -13.14 14.54 -8.06
N TRP A 487 -13.47 14.66 -9.36
CA TRP A 487 -14.42 15.65 -9.83
C TRP A 487 -15.79 15.52 -9.15
N LEU A 488 -16.34 14.31 -9.12
CA LEU A 488 -17.64 14.07 -8.49
C LEU A 488 -17.61 14.33 -6.98
N LEU A 489 -16.53 13.98 -6.27
CA LEU A 489 -16.37 14.30 -4.86
C LEU A 489 -16.24 15.81 -4.63
N ALA A 490 -15.53 16.52 -5.51
CA ALA A 490 -15.34 17.96 -5.40
C ALA A 490 -16.62 18.76 -5.69
N GLN A 491 -17.54 18.23 -6.52
CA GLN A 491 -18.80 18.90 -6.89
C GLN A 491 -19.97 18.53 -5.97
N GLY A 492 -20.03 17.28 -5.50
CA GLY A 492 -21.24 16.70 -4.93
C GLY A 492 -21.68 17.29 -3.58
N ASN A 493 -22.98 17.37 -3.39
CA ASN A 493 -23.59 17.58 -2.07
C ASN A 493 -23.67 16.22 -1.37
N LEU A 494 -22.56 15.80 -0.75
CA LEU A 494 -22.37 14.47 -0.19
C LEU A 494 -22.20 14.53 1.32
N VAL A 495 -22.87 13.64 2.03
CA VAL A 495 -22.61 13.33 3.43
C VAL A 495 -21.98 11.93 3.45
N LEU A 496 -20.65 11.87 3.54
CA LEU A 496 -19.87 10.64 3.40
C LEU A 496 -19.50 9.98 4.74
N ARG A 497 -19.73 10.71 5.86
CA ARG A 497 -19.45 10.27 7.24
C ARG A 497 -20.73 10.11 8.03
#